data_5f7efda4b1e74a846b6d7b9b96aa6c2f
#
_entry.id   5f7efda4b1e74a846b6d7b9b96aa6c2f
#
_cell.length_a   1.000
_cell.length_b   1.000
_cell.length_c   1.000
_cell.angle_alpha   90.00
_cell.angle_beta   90.00
_cell.angle_gamma   90.00
#
_symmetry.space_group_name_H-M   'P 1'
#
loop_
_entity.id
_entity.type
_entity.pdbx_description
1 polymer ?
#
loop_
_entity_poly.entity_id
_entity_poly.type
_entity_poly.pdbx_seq_one_letter_code
_entity_poly.pdbx_strand_id
1 'polypeptide(L)'
;MTDTRSYQDTSVSCLQLLTIAVNSDTKTAFCNVFLQKRFSFTWECGRIQLGDNMVQIGNDWDELLKDEFQKEYYQKLRVFLAREYKTQTIYPGMYDIFNALRYTAYQDVKVVILGQDPYHGPGQAHGLCFSVKKGVNPPPSLVNIYQELHDDLGCSIPPHGELTKWTKEGVLLLNTVLTVRRGQANSHRGKGWEILTDEIIR
;
A
#
# COMPACT_ATOMS: atom_id res chain seq x y z
N MET A 1 -27.94 -29.74 20.05
CA MET A 1 -26.63 -30.13 19.51
C MET A 1 -26.25 -29.08 18.50
N THR A 2 -25.45 -28.12 18.95
CA THR A 2 -24.98 -26.96 18.16
C THR A 2 -23.60 -27.30 17.58
N ASP A 3 -23.58 -27.50 16.28
CA ASP A 3 -22.34 -27.77 15.53
C ASP A 3 -21.59 -26.42 15.32
N THR A 4 -20.58 -26.18 16.15
CA THR A 4 -19.64 -25.08 16.00
C THR A 4 -18.54 -25.49 15.01
N ARG A 5 -18.80 -25.37 13.70
CA ARG A 5 -17.73 -25.44 12.70
C ARG A 5 -16.84 -24.22 12.84
N SER A 6 -15.62 -24.47 13.27
CA SER A 6 -14.52 -23.51 13.24
C SER A 6 -14.29 -23.04 11.80
N TYR A 7 -14.53 -21.76 11.54
CA TYR A 7 -14.16 -21.08 10.30
C TYR A 7 -12.62 -21.08 10.21
N GLN A 8 -12.05 -22.03 9.51
CA GLN A 8 -10.66 -21.90 9.06
C GLN A 8 -10.65 -20.88 7.94
N ASP A 9 -9.89 -19.80 8.17
CA ASP A 9 -9.68 -18.68 7.25
C ASP A 9 -8.90 -19.16 6.01
N THR A 10 -9.62 -19.61 4.98
CA THR A 10 -9.06 -20.12 3.72
C THR A 10 -8.46 -19.04 2.83
N SER A 11 -8.55 -17.76 3.24
CA SER A 11 -8.05 -16.62 2.44
C SER A 11 -6.53 -16.63 2.23
N VAL A 12 -5.77 -17.29 3.11
CA VAL A 12 -4.29 -17.32 3.07
C VAL A 12 -3.75 -18.31 2.06
N SER A 13 -4.41 -19.47 1.88
CA SER A 13 -3.97 -20.49 0.92
C SER A 13 -4.17 -20.10 -0.55
N CYS A 14 -5.08 -19.13 -0.82
CA CYS A 14 -5.35 -18.62 -2.16
C CYS A 14 -4.28 -17.65 -2.68
N LEU A 15 -3.50 -17.03 -1.79
CA LEU A 15 -2.46 -16.04 -2.18
C LEU A 15 -1.23 -16.67 -2.86
N GLN A 16 -1.03 -17.99 -2.78
CA GLN A 16 0.12 -18.65 -3.38
C GLN A 16 0.11 -18.72 -4.91
N LEU A 17 -1.00 -18.41 -5.56
CA LEU A 17 -1.17 -18.51 -7.02
C LEU A 17 -1.40 -17.17 -7.72
N LEU A 18 -1.46 -16.05 -7.00
CA LEU A 18 -1.81 -14.76 -7.62
C LEU A 18 -0.58 -14.00 -8.10
N THR A 19 -0.28 -14.14 -9.38
CA THR A 19 0.56 -13.24 -10.17
C THR A 19 -0.36 -12.47 -11.13
N ILE A 20 -1.21 -11.57 -10.64
CA ILE A 20 -2.05 -10.76 -11.51
C ILE A 20 -2.04 -9.31 -11.01
N ALA A 21 -1.48 -8.42 -11.81
CA ALA A 21 -1.72 -6.98 -11.69
C ALA A 21 -2.97 -6.65 -12.51
N VAL A 22 -4.05 -6.27 -11.84
CA VAL A 22 -5.29 -5.85 -12.52
C VAL A 22 -5.29 -4.32 -12.61
N ASN A 23 -5.17 -3.81 -13.83
CA ASN A 23 -5.49 -2.42 -14.13
C ASN A 23 -6.89 -2.40 -14.75
N SER A 24 -7.80 -1.58 -14.22
CA SER A 24 -9.21 -1.52 -14.61
C SER A 24 -9.46 -1.05 -16.05
N ASP A 25 -8.47 -0.47 -16.73
CA ASP A 25 -8.66 0.15 -18.06
C ASP A 25 -7.78 -0.42 -19.19
N THR A 26 -6.86 -1.32 -18.91
CA THR A 26 -6.08 -2.01 -19.94
C THR A 26 -5.68 -3.41 -19.48
N LYS A 27 -6.05 -4.41 -20.26
CA LYS A 27 -5.67 -5.82 -20.07
C LYS A 27 -4.17 -6.00 -20.34
N THR A 28 -3.31 -5.59 -19.41
CA THR A 28 -1.87 -5.86 -19.51
C THR A 28 -1.38 -6.33 -18.15
N ALA A 29 -1.01 -7.59 -18.08
CA ALA A 29 -0.40 -8.22 -16.94
C ALA A 29 1.12 -7.97 -16.97
N PHE A 30 1.70 -7.42 -15.90
CA PHE A 30 3.15 -7.39 -15.68
C PHE A 30 3.50 -8.29 -14.50
N CYS A 31 4.26 -9.34 -14.82
CA CYS A 31 4.87 -10.21 -13.83
C CYS A 31 6.37 -9.88 -13.75
N ASN A 32 6.83 -9.36 -12.60
CA ASN A 32 8.25 -9.28 -12.31
C ASN A 32 8.52 -9.92 -10.94
N VAL A 33 9.20 -11.06 -10.99
CA VAL A 33 9.75 -11.75 -9.82
C VAL A 33 11.18 -11.22 -9.63
N PHE A 34 11.48 -10.62 -8.49
CA PHE A 34 12.84 -10.24 -8.13
C PHE A 34 13.37 -11.06 -6.95
N LEU A 35 14.59 -11.55 -7.15
CA LEU A 35 15.36 -12.38 -6.23
C LEU A 35 16.16 -11.52 -5.23
N GLN A 36 16.25 -12.03 -4.03
CA GLN A 36 16.87 -11.53 -2.81
C GLN A 36 18.35 -11.09 -2.91
N LYS A 37 18.70 -10.06 -2.14
CA LYS A 37 20.05 -9.93 -1.53
C LYS A 37 19.93 -9.55 -0.04
N ARG A 38 20.64 -10.31 0.80
CA ARG A 38 20.74 -10.14 2.27
C ARG A 38 21.79 -9.10 2.64
N PHE A 39 21.46 -8.22 3.59
CA PHE A 39 22.45 -7.54 4.45
C PHE A 39 21.88 -7.37 5.87
N SER A 40 22.76 -7.53 6.88
CA SER A 40 22.44 -7.43 8.31
C SER A 40 22.89 -6.09 8.87
N PHE A 41 22.04 -5.39 9.64
CA PHE A 41 22.48 -4.28 10.50
C PHE A 41 21.57 -4.05 11.73
N THR A 42 22.12 -3.44 12.78
CA THR A 42 21.59 -3.27 14.15
C THR A 42 20.86 -1.94 14.36
N TRP A 43 19.92 -1.90 15.29
CA TRP A 43 18.90 -0.89 15.56
C TRP A 43 19.24 0.22 16.56
N GLU A 44 18.68 1.41 16.32
CA GLU A 44 18.25 2.38 17.35
C GLU A 44 17.02 3.20 16.93
N CYS A 45 16.10 3.44 17.88
CA CYS A 45 14.76 4.00 17.69
C CYS A 45 14.74 5.54 17.91
N GLY A 46 14.17 6.32 16.98
CA GLY A 46 14.07 7.78 17.09
C GLY A 46 12.84 8.42 16.44
N ARG A 47 12.34 9.48 17.08
CA ARG A 47 11.08 10.20 16.85
C ARG A 47 11.06 11.07 15.60
N ILE A 48 9.84 11.21 15.02
CA ILE A 48 9.54 12.23 13.99
C ILE A 48 9.49 13.60 14.63
N GLN A 49 10.44 14.49 14.32
CA GLN A 49 10.36 15.92 14.56
C GLN A 49 10.29 16.66 13.21
N LEU A 50 9.36 17.60 13.09
CA LEU A 50 9.17 18.49 11.92
C LEU A 50 10.34 19.47 11.69
N GLY A 51 11.53 19.18 12.20
CA GLY A 51 12.74 19.98 12.07
C GLY A 51 13.93 19.30 11.41
N ASP A 52 14.03 17.97 11.46
CA ASP A 52 15.05 17.19 10.77
C ASP A 52 14.45 16.03 10.00
N ASN A 53 14.56 16.12 8.85
CA ASN A 53 14.22 15.63 7.54
C ASN A 53 14.25 14.12 7.26
N MET A 54 14.08 13.22 8.19
CA MET A 54 14.06 11.80 7.85
C MET A 54 12.66 11.20 7.96
N VAL A 55 12.15 10.68 6.84
CA VAL A 55 11.02 9.76 6.84
C VAL A 55 11.49 8.50 7.54
N GLN A 56 10.71 8.01 8.49
CA GLN A 56 10.99 6.80 9.21
C GLN A 56 9.85 5.80 8.98
N ILE A 57 10.15 4.72 8.25
CA ILE A 57 9.21 3.64 7.97
C ILE A 57 9.21 2.67 9.15
N GLY A 58 10.39 2.39 9.71
CA GLY A 58 10.59 1.59 10.90
C GLY A 58 11.00 0.14 10.62
N ASN A 59 11.56 -0.14 9.44
CA ASN A 59 12.10 -1.45 9.07
C ASN A 59 13.23 -1.27 8.03
N ASP A 60 13.59 -2.32 7.30
CA ASP A 60 14.68 -2.35 6.32
C ASP A 60 14.51 -1.39 5.12
N TRP A 61 13.31 -0.91 4.84
CA TRP A 61 13.06 0.16 3.87
C TRP A 61 13.75 1.47 4.24
N ASP A 62 14.00 1.75 5.53
CA ASP A 62 14.67 2.98 5.95
C ASP A 62 16.07 3.08 5.37
N GLU A 63 16.83 1.98 5.34
CA GLU A 63 18.16 1.95 4.75
C GLU A 63 18.13 1.99 3.23
N LEU A 64 17.18 1.29 2.61
CA LEU A 64 17.06 1.21 1.16
C LEU A 64 16.63 2.54 0.52
N LEU A 65 15.79 3.31 1.21
CA LEU A 65 15.20 4.54 0.67
C LEU A 65 15.81 5.83 1.22
N LYS A 66 16.81 5.75 2.11
CA LYS A 66 17.41 6.95 2.74
C LYS A 66 17.91 7.98 1.74
N ASP A 67 18.56 7.53 0.66
CA ASP A 67 19.10 8.39 -0.38
C ASP A 67 17.99 8.98 -1.27
N GLU A 68 16.91 8.21 -1.50
CA GLU A 68 15.74 8.69 -2.24
C GLU A 68 15.08 9.89 -1.54
N PHE A 69 14.97 9.83 -0.22
CA PHE A 69 14.38 10.90 0.58
C PHE A 69 15.22 12.19 0.58
N GLN A 70 16.50 12.14 0.17
CA GLN A 70 17.37 13.31 0.03
C GLN A 70 17.30 13.94 -1.39
N LYS A 71 16.81 13.21 -2.37
CA LYS A 71 16.77 13.69 -3.77
C LYS A 71 15.85 14.92 -3.93
N GLU A 72 16.21 15.79 -4.88
CA GLU A 72 15.53 17.07 -5.11
C GLU A 72 14.02 16.90 -5.39
N TYR A 73 13.64 15.87 -6.16
CA TYR A 73 12.23 15.62 -6.47
C TYR A 73 11.41 15.34 -5.21
N TYR A 74 12.00 14.57 -4.26
CA TYR A 74 11.31 14.23 -3.01
C TYR A 74 11.22 15.44 -2.09
N GLN A 75 12.26 16.29 -2.03
CA GLN A 75 12.20 17.53 -1.27
C GLN A 75 11.12 18.49 -1.81
N LYS A 76 11.00 18.61 -3.14
CA LYS A 76 9.90 19.36 -3.78
C LYS A 76 8.52 18.78 -3.43
N LEU A 77 8.40 17.46 -3.48
CA LEU A 77 7.18 16.74 -3.08
C LEU A 77 6.81 17.04 -1.62
N ARG A 78 7.78 17.01 -0.70
CA ARG A 78 7.55 17.34 0.73
C ARG A 78 7.02 18.76 0.92
N VAL A 79 7.62 19.76 0.25
CA VAL A 79 7.15 21.14 0.30
C VAL A 79 5.72 21.24 -0.23
N PHE A 80 5.42 20.60 -1.34
CA PHE A 80 4.07 20.51 -1.90
C PHE A 80 3.10 19.89 -0.88
N LEU A 81 3.41 18.73 -0.32
CA LEU A 81 2.55 18.04 0.65
C LEU A 81 2.32 18.87 1.92
N ALA A 82 3.36 19.53 2.45
CA ALA A 82 3.23 20.40 3.61
C ALA A 82 2.21 21.53 3.39
N ARG A 83 2.14 22.09 2.17
CA ARG A 83 1.12 23.05 1.79
C ARG A 83 -0.26 22.42 1.66
N GLU A 84 -0.34 21.27 0.98
CA GLU A 84 -1.59 20.52 0.76
C GLU A 84 -2.28 20.17 2.08
N TYR A 85 -1.56 19.54 3.02
CA TYR A 85 -2.10 19.15 4.32
C TYR A 85 -2.52 20.36 5.20
N LYS A 86 -1.98 21.56 4.95
CA LYS A 86 -2.39 22.78 5.65
C LYS A 86 -3.66 23.42 5.06
N THR A 87 -3.90 23.25 3.76
CA THR A 87 -4.92 24.03 3.03
C THR A 87 -6.06 23.17 2.49
N GLN A 88 -5.87 21.83 2.41
CA GLN A 88 -6.81 20.89 1.81
C GLN A 88 -7.04 19.69 2.74
N THR A 89 -8.13 18.96 2.50
CA THR A 89 -8.32 17.65 3.11
C THR A 89 -7.65 16.60 2.23
N ILE A 90 -6.59 15.99 2.75
CA ILE A 90 -5.77 15.00 2.05
C ILE A 90 -5.98 13.61 2.65
N TYR A 91 -5.98 12.59 1.81
CA TYR A 91 -6.00 11.19 2.19
C TYR A 91 -4.79 10.43 1.61
N PRO A 92 -4.28 9.41 2.34
CA PRO A 92 -4.56 9.10 3.76
C PRO A 92 -4.04 10.21 4.70
N GLY A 93 -4.24 10.05 6.00
CA GLY A 93 -3.57 10.89 7.01
C GLY A 93 -2.05 10.81 6.86
N MET A 94 -1.33 11.90 7.21
CA MET A 94 0.12 12.00 6.96
C MET A 94 0.96 10.86 7.58
N TYR A 95 0.51 10.30 8.69
CA TYR A 95 1.18 9.17 9.35
C TYR A 95 0.90 7.81 8.70
N ASP A 96 -0.13 7.74 7.85
CA ASP A 96 -0.54 6.52 7.16
C ASP A 96 0.06 6.39 5.75
N ILE A 97 0.73 7.42 5.21
CA ILE A 97 1.22 7.49 3.82
C ILE A 97 2.06 6.26 3.46
N PHE A 98 2.95 5.85 4.35
CA PHE A 98 3.90 4.75 4.12
C PHE A 98 3.47 3.43 4.78
N ASN A 99 2.19 3.24 5.10
CA ASN A 99 1.73 2.02 5.76
C ASN A 99 1.98 0.76 4.92
N ALA A 100 1.95 0.83 3.58
CA ALA A 100 2.30 -0.30 2.72
C ALA A 100 3.72 -0.83 3.03
N LEU A 101 4.70 0.08 3.11
CA LEU A 101 6.09 -0.25 3.42
C LEU A 101 6.26 -0.65 4.90
N ARG A 102 5.54 0.02 5.81
CA ARG A 102 5.60 -0.26 7.25
C ARG A 102 5.08 -1.65 7.59
N TYR A 103 4.02 -2.09 6.94
CA TYR A 103 3.38 -3.38 7.22
C TYR A 103 4.01 -4.55 6.49
N THR A 104 4.73 -4.30 5.39
CA THR A 104 5.46 -5.33 4.64
C THR A 104 6.91 -4.89 4.50
N ALA A 105 7.81 -5.44 5.31
CA ALA A 105 9.24 -5.19 5.22
C ALA A 105 9.79 -5.69 3.87
N TYR A 106 10.84 -5.08 3.35
CA TYR A 106 11.41 -5.43 2.04
C TYR A 106 11.78 -6.93 1.95
N GLN A 107 12.41 -7.44 2.98
CA GLN A 107 12.80 -8.86 3.04
C GLN A 107 11.61 -9.83 3.04
N ASP A 108 10.42 -9.36 3.43
CA ASP A 108 9.21 -10.18 3.53
C ASP A 108 8.33 -10.09 2.27
N VAL A 109 8.66 -9.20 1.32
CA VAL A 109 7.87 -9.01 0.09
C VAL A 109 7.92 -10.27 -0.77
N LYS A 110 6.76 -10.84 -1.04
CA LYS A 110 6.55 -11.98 -1.96
C LYS A 110 5.78 -11.56 -3.21
N VAL A 111 4.85 -10.64 -3.06
CA VAL A 111 3.96 -10.15 -4.13
C VAL A 111 3.79 -8.65 -4.00
N VAL A 112 3.81 -7.92 -5.12
CA VAL A 112 3.49 -6.51 -5.18
C VAL A 112 2.17 -6.33 -5.93
N ILE A 113 1.20 -5.68 -5.27
CA ILE A 113 -0.05 -5.24 -5.91
C ILE A 113 0.00 -3.72 -6.02
N LEU A 114 -0.14 -3.23 -7.26
CA LEU A 114 -0.09 -1.81 -7.56
C LEU A 114 -1.49 -1.24 -7.78
N GLY A 115 -1.85 -0.25 -6.96
CA GLY A 115 -2.98 0.62 -7.18
C GLY A 115 -2.54 1.93 -7.85
N GLN A 116 -3.49 2.73 -8.30
CA GLN A 116 -3.23 4.03 -8.94
C GLN A 116 -2.97 5.12 -7.89
N ASP A 117 -3.99 5.48 -7.13
CA ASP A 117 -3.97 6.48 -6.06
C ASP A 117 -4.91 6.05 -4.92
N PRO A 118 -4.83 6.67 -3.74
CA PRO A 118 -5.70 6.31 -2.63
C PRO A 118 -7.17 6.61 -2.92
N TYR A 119 -8.07 5.88 -2.28
CA TYR A 119 -9.48 6.25 -2.26
C TYR A 119 -9.64 7.66 -1.69
N HIS A 120 -10.43 8.50 -2.39
CA HIS A 120 -10.60 9.92 -2.06
C HIS A 120 -11.86 10.23 -1.22
N GLY A 121 -12.57 9.20 -0.77
CA GLY A 121 -13.71 9.31 0.13
C GLY A 121 -13.29 9.37 1.61
N PRO A 122 -14.12 10.00 2.47
CA PRO A 122 -13.85 10.08 3.89
C PRO A 122 -13.71 8.71 4.55
N GLY A 123 -12.66 8.53 5.36
CA GLY A 123 -12.46 7.31 6.17
C GLY A 123 -12.03 6.07 5.39
N GLN A 124 -11.87 6.13 4.07
CA GLN A 124 -11.50 4.99 3.23
C GLN A 124 -10.00 4.67 3.30
N ALA A 125 -9.17 5.57 2.78
CA ALA A 125 -7.74 5.34 2.62
C ALA A 125 -6.98 5.29 3.95
N HIS A 126 -6.05 4.34 4.04
CA HIS A 126 -5.16 4.18 5.19
C HIS A 126 -3.73 3.73 4.79
N GLY A 127 -3.31 4.04 3.56
CA GLY A 127 -1.95 3.81 3.07
C GLY A 127 -1.69 2.43 2.46
N LEU A 128 -2.74 1.63 2.24
CA LEU A 128 -2.68 0.37 1.50
C LEU A 128 -3.57 0.48 0.26
N CYS A 129 -3.08 0.10 -0.92
CA CYS A 129 -3.89 0.10 -2.13
C CYS A 129 -5.05 -0.89 -2.01
N PHE A 130 -6.19 -0.54 -2.61
CA PHE A 130 -7.45 -1.30 -2.61
C PHE A 130 -8.07 -1.55 -1.24
N SER A 131 -7.38 -1.28 -0.13
CA SER A 131 -7.86 -1.51 1.22
C SER A 131 -8.62 -0.31 1.79
N VAL A 132 -9.66 -0.60 2.56
CA VAL A 132 -10.39 0.40 3.35
C VAL A 132 -10.38 0.04 4.83
N LYS A 133 -10.58 1.04 5.70
CA LYS A 133 -10.65 0.81 7.15
C LYS A 133 -11.83 -0.09 7.52
N LYS A 134 -11.72 -0.80 8.64
CA LYS A 134 -12.83 -1.58 9.22
C LYS A 134 -14.07 -0.72 9.39
N GLY A 135 -15.24 -1.28 9.04
CA GLY A 135 -16.51 -0.56 9.10
C GLY A 135 -16.85 0.27 7.86
N VAL A 136 -15.94 0.35 6.89
CA VAL A 136 -16.21 0.93 5.57
C VAL A 136 -16.53 -0.19 4.59
N ASN A 137 -17.60 -0.03 3.82
CA ASN A 137 -17.97 -1.00 2.79
C ASN A 137 -16.87 -1.11 1.72
N PRO A 138 -16.59 -2.33 1.23
CA PRO A 138 -15.63 -2.53 0.15
C PRO A 138 -16.00 -1.69 -1.08
N PRO A 139 -15.06 -0.87 -1.62
CA PRO A 139 -15.30 -0.13 -2.85
C PRO A 139 -15.42 -1.06 -4.06
N PRO A 140 -16.03 -0.60 -5.19
CA PRO A 140 -16.27 -1.46 -6.36
C PRO A 140 -15.03 -2.15 -6.90
N SER A 141 -13.86 -1.48 -6.91
CA SER A 141 -12.60 -2.08 -7.35
C SER A 141 -12.18 -3.28 -6.49
N LEU A 142 -12.36 -3.19 -5.17
CA LEU A 142 -12.06 -4.30 -4.26
C LEU A 142 -13.10 -5.43 -4.37
N VAL A 143 -14.37 -5.07 -4.57
CA VAL A 143 -15.43 -6.07 -4.84
C VAL A 143 -15.08 -6.89 -6.07
N ASN A 144 -14.59 -6.26 -7.15
CA ASN A 144 -14.15 -6.96 -8.35
C ASN A 144 -12.97 -7.90 -8.07
N ILE A 145 -11.98 -7.47 -7.27
CA ILE A 145 -10.86 -8.33 -6.86
C ILE A 145 -11.37 -9.56 -6.09
N TYR A 146 -12.30 -9.37 -5.16
CA TYR A 146 -12.88 -10.48 -4.41
C TYR A 146 -13.70 -11.43 -5.29
N GLN A 147 -14.41 -10.90 -6.28
CA GLN A 147 -15.15 -11.71 -7.23
C GLN A 147 -14.21 -12.56 -8.10
N GLU A 148 -13.14 -11.98 -8.64
CA GLU A 148 -12.12 -12.74 -9.40
C GLU A 148 -11.48 -13.85 -8.55
N LEU A 149 -11.15 -13.56 -7.29
CA LEU A 149 -10.62 -14.56 -6.36
C LEU A 149 -11.63 -15.69 -6.09
N HIS A 150 -12.91 -15.35 -6.01
CA HIS A 150 -13.97 -16.32 -5.83
C HIS A 150 -14.15 -17.21 -7.07
N ASP A 151 -14.21 -16.60 -8.25
CA ASP A 151 -14.48 -17.30 -9.50
C ASP A 151 -13.31 -18.21 -9.93
N ASP A 152 -12.06 -17.74 -9.76
CA ASP A 152 -10.88 -18.49 -10.15
C ASP A 152 -10.45 -19.56 -9.14
N LEU A 153 -10.59 -19.27 -7.85
CA LEU A 153 -9.98 -20.08 -6.79
C LEU A 153 -10.99 -20.64 -5.78
N GLY A 154 -12.27 -20.30 -5.92
CA GLY A 154 -13.32 -20.72 -4.98
C GLY A 154 -13.19 -20.08 -3.59
N CYS A 155 -12.44 -18.99 -3.45
CA CYS A 155 -12.25 -18.29 -2.17
C CYS A 155 -13.56 -17.68 -1.70
N SER A 156 -13.85 -17.72 -0.39
CA SER A 156 -15.00 -17.02 0.16
C SER A 156 -14.80 -15.50 0.11
N ILE A 157 -15.83 -14.76 -0.27
CA ILE A 157 -15.80 -13.29 -0.31
C ILE A 157 -15.88 -12.75 1.12
N PRO A 158 -14.88 -11.98 1.61
CA PRO A 158 -14.93 -11.39 2.95
C PRO A 158 -16.00 -10.31 3.07
N PRO A 159 -16.65 -10.16 4.25
CA PRO A 159 -17.65 -9.11 4.47
C PRO A 159 -17.05 -7.73 4.73
N HIS A 160 -15.74 -7.56 4.64
CA HIS A 160 -15.01 -6.33 4.93
C HIS A 160 -13.97 -6.03 3.86
N GLY A 161 -13.53 -4.76 3.75
CA GLY A 161 -12.53 -4.32 2.78
C GLY A 161 -11.14 -4.05 3.38
N GLU A 162 -10.85 -4.55 4.59
CA GLU A 162 -9.58 -4.34 5.27
C GLU A 162 -8.59 -5.46 4.90
N LEU A 163 -7.46 -5.09 4.25
CA LEU A 163 -6.48 -6.03 3.67
C LEU A 163 -5.18 -6.15 4.47
N THR A 164 -5.10 -5.65 5.70
CA THR A 164 -3.87 -5.72 6.54
C THR A 164 -3.39 -7.16 6.78
N LYS A 165 -4.28 -8.15 6.71
CA LYS A 165 -3.87 -9.56 6.79
C LYS A 165 -2.96 -9.96 5.61
N TRP A 166 -3.20 -9.41 4.42
CA TRP A 166 -2.39 -9.72 3.23
C TRP A 166 -0.94 -9.23 3.37
N THR A 167 -0.75 -8.08 4.05
CA THR A 167 0.60 -7.56 4.28
C THR A 167 1.44 -8.50 5.16
N LYS A 168 0.81 -9.19 6.11
CA LYS A 168 1.47 -10.18 6.98
C LYS A 168 1.90 -11.44 6.21
N GLU A 169 1.28 -11.70 5.06
CA GLU A 169 1.62 -12.81 4.17
C GLU A 169 2.68 -12.42 3.12
N GLY A 170 3.16 -11.18 3.17
CA GLY A 170 4.18 -10.66 2.26
C GLY A 170 3.63 -10.00 1.01
N VAL A 171 2.37 -9.53 1.03
CA VAL A 171 1.79 -8.75 -0.07
C VAL A 171 2.05 -7.26 0.17
N LEU A 172 2.88 -6.64 -0.66
CA LEU A 172 3.08 -5.20 -0.68
C LEU A 172 1.93 -4.52 -1.44
N LEU A 173 1.04 -3.83 -0.71
CA LEU A 173 -0.14 -3.15 -1.25
C LEU A 173 0.19 -1.67 -1.52
N LEU A 174 0.84 -1.37 -2.63
CA LEU A 174 1.39 -0.05 -2.96
C LEU A 174 0.53 0.68 -3.99
N ASN A 175 0.26 1.98 -3.80
CA ASN A 175 -0.23 2.85 -4.86
C ASN A 175 0.95 3.52 -5.57
N THR A 176 0.80 3.85 -6.87
CA THR A 176 1.81 4.64 -7.60
C THR A 176 1.84 6.10 -7.15
N VAL A 177 0.70 6.64 -6.69
CA VAL A 177 0.58 7.95 -6.05
C VAL A 177 0.08 7.75 -4.61
N LEU A 178 0.83 8.19 -3.59
CA LEU A 178 0.54 7.83 -2.21
C LEU A 178 -0.43 8.77 -1.49
N THR A 179 -0.82 9.89 -2.10
CA THR A 179 -1.75 10.87 -1.49
C THR A 179 -2.73 11.43 -2.52
N VAL A 180 -3.90 11.88 -2.04
CA VAL A 180 -4.96 12.42 -2.89
C VAL A 180 -5.78 13.46 -2.13
N ARG A 181 -6.32 14.48 -2.81
CA ARG A 181 -7.30 15.41 -2.23
C ARG A 181 -8.66 14.73 -2.11
N ARG A 182 -9.40 15.06 -1.05
CA ARG A 182 -10.79 14.64 -0.87
C ARG A 182 -11.62 14.93 -2.13
N GLY A 183 -12.30 13.89 -2.65
CA GLY A 183 -13.20 13.99 -3.79
C GLY A 183 -12.51 14.20 -5.15
N GLN A 184 -11.17 14.21 -5.24
CA GLN A 184 -10.44 14.56 -6.46
C GLN A 184 -9.42 13.47 -6.81
N ALA A 185 -9.88 12.41 -7.47
CA ALA A 185 -8.98 11.35 -7.96
C ALA A 185 -7.82 11.94 -8.78
N ASN A 186 -6.64 11.34 -8.68
CA ASN A 186 -5.43 11.75 -9.40
C ASN A 186 -4.91 13.17 -9.09
N SER A 187 -5.42 13.86 -8.09
CA SER A 187 -5.06 15.26 -7.79
C SER A 187 -3.58 15.49 -7.47
N HIS A 188 -2.85 14.43 -7.04
CA HIS A 188 -1.42 14.50 -6.75
C HIS A 188 -0.54 13.78 -7.78
N ARG A 189 -1.12 13.38 -8.91
CA ARG A 189 -0.37 12.78 -10.03
C ARG A 189 0.67 13.77 -10.56
N GLY A 190 1.87 13.27 -10.92
CA GLY A 190 2.96 14.08 -11.45
C GLY A 190 3.60 15.02 -10.43
N LYS A 191 3.40 14.80 -9.13
CA LYS A 191 4.01 15.61 -8.06
C LYS A 191 5.30 15.01 -7.51
N GLY A 192 5.70 13.82 -7.97
CA GLY A 192 6.95 13.13 -7.61
C GLY A 192 6.74 11.79 -6.89
N TRP A 193 5.49 11.41 -6.58
CA TRP A 193 5.22 10.11 -5.98
C TRP A 193 5.64 8.96 -6.90
N GLU A 194 5.36 9.08 -8.20
CA GLU A 194 5.67 8.05 -9.19
C GLU A 194 7.16 7.75 -9.27
N ILE A 195 8.03 8.75 -9.10
CA ILE A 195 9.48 8.56 -9.08
C ILE A 195 9.89 7.70 -7.89
N LEU A 196 9.35 8.00 -6.69
CA LEU A 196 9.64 7.23 -5.48
C LEU A 196 9.11 5.80 -5.58
N THR A 197 7.88 5.63 -6.06
CA THR A 197 7.26 4.30 -6.15
C THR A 197 7.89 3.43 -7.23
N ASP A 198 8.42 4.03 -8.31
CA ASP A 198 9.22 3.33 -9.31
C ASP A 198 10.53 2.80 -8.71
N GLU A 199 11.20 3.56 -7.81
CA GLU A 199 12.39 3.09 -7.09
C GLU A 199 12.06 1.98 -6.09
N ILE A 200 10.91 2.05 -5.41
CA ILE A 200 10.46 0.99 -4.49
C ILE A 200 10.24 -0.34 -5.22
N ILE A 201 9.79 -0.29 -6.46
CA ILE A 201 9.47 -1.48 -7.27
C ILE A 201 10.71 -2.05 -7.97
N ARG A 202 11.73 -1.21 -8.21
CA ARG A 202 12.99 -1.62 -8.88
C ARG A 202 13.86 -2.51 -7.99
#